data_16b8c836b177d5c553eb9d53340853ab
#
_entry.id   16b8c836b177d5c553eb9d53340853ab
#
_cell.length_a   1.000
_cell.length_b   1.000
_cell.length_c   1.000
_cell.angle_alpha   90.00
_cell.angle_beta   90.00
_cell.angle_gamma   90.00
#
_symmetry.space_group_name_H-M   'P 1'
#
loop_
_entity.id
_entity.type
_entity.pdbx_description
1 polymer ?
#
loop_
_entity_poly.entity_id
_entity_poly.type
_entity_poly.pdbx_seq_one_letter_code
_entity_poly.pdbx_strand_id
1 'polypeptide(L)'
;QYKHFVVDEYQDVSPLQQRLLDLWLGRRRQLCVVGDVSQTIYSFTGATPDFLTGFTTRYTGARTVRLSRDYRSTPQVVSLANRVLSRSRRGGGALALPAGAVELAAQRPSGPAVRFEAYDDDVAEAAGVAEHVGRLRSSGVQLSEIAVLYRTNSQSEVIEQALSGAGIGYLVRGGERFFERDEVKRAMVMLRAAARTERAGLTGDVGTDTRMVLGREGWSEQPPAPRGAVRERWDSLNAIVELADELGSKRGADLDGLVAELGERAAAQNAPTVEGVTLSSLHAAKGLEWDAVVLVGASEGLLPISLAEGPAAIEEERRLLYVGVTRAREHLVISYARARNAGGRASRRPSRFLDGIWPTSGDPARRRGRSASPQSSLSPRERAKQAAAEFEADNDPATIALFEALRAWRAKVAKERSRPAYTVFADTTLRSIAVVKPGTLPQLSLIHGVGAVKLQEYGADVLRVVRDPRGGGADPDRPGGGGPAGRG
;
A
#
# COMPACT_ATOMS: atom_id res chain seq x y z
N GLN A 1 -17.04 29.74 -28.37
CA GLN A 1 -18.07 29.15 -27.46
C GLN A 1 -18.19 27.65 -27.74
N TYR A 2 -18.12 26.84 -26.67
CA TYR A 2 -18.27 25.40 -26.75
C TYR A 2 -19.73 25.06 -27.14
N LYS A 3 -19.90 24.18 -28.14
CA LYS A 3 -21.24 23.73 -28.59
C LYS A 3 -21.65 22.42 -27.93
N HIS A 4 -20.70 21.56 -27.63
CA HIS A 4 -20.93 20.21 -27.10
C HIS A 4 -20.21 20.07 -25.77
N PHE A 5 -20.83 19.35 -24.82
CA PHE A 5 -20.27 19.03 -23.53
C PHE A 5 -20.25 17.51 -23.38
N VAL A 6 -19.11 16.99 -22.93
CA VAL A 6 -18.96 15.60 -22.46
C VAL A 6 -18.46 15.68 -21.03
N VAL A 7 -19.15 15.01 -20.13
CA VAL A 7 -18.80 14.96 -18.71
C VAL A 7 -18.60 13.51 -18.33
N ASP A 8 -17.39 13.19 -17.90
CA ASP A 8 -17.04 11.88 -17.37
C ASP A 8 -17.14 11.84 -15.85
N GLU A 9 -17.19 10.64 -15.27
CA GLU A 9 -17.35 10.42 -13.82
C GLU A 9 -18.57 11.16 -13.23
N TYR A 10 -19.67 11.21 -13.98
CA TYR A 10 -20.82 12.04 -13.62
C TYR A 10 -21.53 11.62 -12.33
N GLN A 11 -21.28 10.41 -11.82
CA GLN A 11 -21.75 9.94 -10.51
C GLN A 11 -21.06 10.64 -9.33
N ASP A 12 -19.93 11.34 -9.57
CA ASP A 12 -19.18 12.05 -8.53
C ASP A 12 -19.43 13.57 -8.53
N VAL A 13 -20.41 14.02 -9.32
CA VAL A 13 -20.74 15.45 -9.43
C VAL A 13 -21.45 15.92 -8.17
N SER A 14 -20.95 17.00 -7.57
CA SER A 14 -21.61 17.71 -6.47
C SER A 14 -22.70 18.68 -6.98
N PRO A 15 -23.65 19.11 -6.13
CA PRO A 15 -24.63 20.12 -6.50
C PRO A 15 -24.03 21.41 -7.06
N LEU A 16 -22.88 21.84 -6.54
CA LEU A 16 -22.18 23.04 -7.01
C LEU A 16 -21.63 22.84 -8.43
N GLN A 17 -21.00 21.70 -8.69
CA GLN A 17 -20.50 21.34 -10.04
C GLN A 17 -21.63 21.19 -11.04
N GLN A 18 -22.75 20.58 -10.63
CA GLN A 18 -23.95 20.52 -11.48
C GLN A 18 -24.48 21.92 -11.80
N ARG A 19 -24.51 22.82 -10.83
CA ARG A 19 -24.93 24.20 -11.06
C ARG A 19 -24.00 24.93 -12.04
N LEU A 20 -22.71 24.70 -11.94
CA LEU A 20 -21.73 25.26 -12.89
C LEU A 20 -21.96 24.71 -14.30
N LEU A 21 -22.18 23.40 -14.44
CA LEU A 21 -22.50 22.77 -15.72
C LEU A 21 -23.76 23.36 -16.33
N ASP A 22 -24.83 23.57 -15.53
CA ASP A 22 -26.08 24.16 -15.98
C ASP A 22 -25.87 25.60 -16.51
N LEU A 23 -25.05 26.39 -15.84
CA LEU A 23 -24.71 27.75 -16.29
C LEU A 23 -23.92 27.74 -17.60
N TRP A 24 -22.95 26.83 -17.71
CA TRP A 24 -22.20 26.67 -18.97
C TRP A 24 -23.05 26.16 -20.12
N LEU A 25 -23.94 25.20 -19.84
CA LEU A 25 -24.83 24.63 -20.81
C LEU A 25 -25.88 25.67 -21.31
N GLY A 26 -26.43 26.44 -20.39
CA GLY A 26 -27.49 27.45 -20.68
C GLY A 26 -28.71 26.79 -21.32
N ARG A 27 -29.11 27.24 -22.51
CA ARG A 27 -30.27 26.67 -23.27
C ARG A 27 -29.88 25.53 -24.19
N ARG A 28 -28.60 25.13 -24.25
CA ARG A 28 -28.13 24.08 -25.14
C ARG A 28 -28.53 22.69 -24.61
N ARG A 29 -28.63 21.73 -25.54
CA ARG A 29 -28.98 20.35 -25.21
C ARG A 29 -27.89 19.33 -25.63
N GLN A 30 -26.76 19.80 -26.16
CA GLN A 30 -25.66 18.95 -26.60
C GLN A 30 -24.78 18.57 -25.41
N LEU A 31 -25.31 17.66 -24.60
CA LEU A 31 -24.67 17.14 -23.39
C LEU A 31 -24.63 15.61 -23.46
N CYS A 32 -23.46 15.05 -23.29
CA CYS A 32 -23.24 13.63 -23.06
C CYS A 32 -22.62 13.47 -21.67
N VAL A 33 -23.14 12.58 -20.86
CA VAL A 33 -22.56 12.24 -19.55
C VAL A 33 -22.24 10.75 -19.51
N VAL A 34 -21.11 10.42 -18.86
CA VAL A 34 -20.69 9.05 -18.63
C VAL A 34 -20.48 8.88 -17.13
N GLY A 35 -20.86 7.73 -16.59
CA GLY A 35 -20.69 7.44 -15.18
C GLY A 35 -21.17 6.05 -14.79
N ASP A 36 -20.72 5.59 -13.65
CA ASP A 36 -21.10 4.32 -13.04
C ASP A 36 -21.51 4.55 -11.58
N VAL A 37 -22.79 4.35 -11.27
CA VAL A 37 -23.32 4.50 -9.90
C VAL A 37 -22.65 3.57 -8.91
N SER A 38 -22.09 2.45 -9.39
CA SER A 38 -21.35 1.48 -8.56
C SER A 38 -19.96 1.99 -8.15
N GLN A 39 -19.50 3.11 -8.73
CA GLN A 39 -18.22 3.75 -8.41
C GLN A 39 -18.38 5.09 -7.67
N THR A 40 -19.57 5.41 -7.13
CA THR A 40 -19.80 6.58 -6.28
C THR A 40 -19.20 6.32 -4.89
N ILE A 41 -18.02 6.88 -4.63
CA ILE A 41 -17.23 6.67 -3.39
C ILE A 41 -16.71 7.97 -2.78
N TYR A 42 -17.23 9.12 -3.21
CA TYR A 42 -16.82 10.45 -2.76
C TYR A 42 -17.99 11.26 -2.15
N SER A 43 -18.94 10.60 -1.48
CA SER A 43 -20.07 11.30 -0.87
C SER A 43 -19.63 12.32 0.20
N PHE A 44 -18.51 12.05 0.88
CA PHE A 44 -17.92 12.96 1.86
C PHE A 44 -17.43 14.29 1.26
N THR A 45 -17.23 14.37 -0.07
CA THR A 45 -16.95 15.63 -0.78
C THR A 45 -18.21 16.32 -1.32
N GLY A 46 -19.39 15.75 -1.03
CA GLY A 46 -20.68 16.23 -1.55
C GLY A 46 -21.08 15.64 -2.90
N ALA A 47 -20.37 14.61 -3.40
CA ALA A 47 -20.76 13.89 -4.59
C ALA A 47 -22.06 13.11 -4.37
N THR A 48 -22.92 13.08 -5.39
CA THR A 48 -24.17 12.31 -5.37
C THR A 48 -24.46 11.64 -6.72
N PRO A 49 -24.87 10.37 -6.74
CA PRO A 49 -25.26 9.69 -7.96
C PRO A 49 -26.61 10.19 -8.52
N ASP A 50 -27.34 11.04 -7.80
CA ASP A 50 -28.70 11.46 -8.14
C ASP A 50 -28.77 12.18 -9.50
N PHE A 51 -27.72 12.93 -9.84
CA PHE A 51 -27.66 13.60 -11.14
C PHE A 51 -27.54 12.62 -12.29
N LEU A 52 -26.80 11.51 -12.10
CA LEU A 52 -26.69 10.44 -13.09
C LEU A 52 -27.98 9.61 -13.17
N THR A 53 -28.52 9.18 -12.05
CA THR A 53 -29.72 8.34 -11.99
C THR A 53 -30.97 9.09 -12.43
N GLY A 54 -31.08 10.39 -12.12
CA GLY A 54 -32.14 11.29 -12.51
C GLY A 54 -31.95 11.97 -13.88
N PHE A 55 -30.91 11.61 -14.65
CA PHE A 55 -30.51 12.34 -15.86
C PHE A 55 -31.65 12.42 -16.90
N THR A 56 -32.31 11.31 -17.19
CA THR A 56 -33.41 11.26 -18.17
C THR A 56 -34.66 12.00 -17.72
N THR A 57 -34.89 12.12 -16.44
CA THR A 57 -35.97 12.94 -15.85
C THR A 57 -35.64 14.41 -15.99
N ARG A 58 -34.39 14.80 -15.78
CA ARG A 58 -33.94 16.20 -15.90
C ARG A 58 -33.87 16.66 -17.37
N TYR A 59 -33.35 15.80 -18.23
CA TYR A 59 -33.15 16.08 -19.66
C TYR A 59 -34.09 15.20 -20.48
N THR A 60 -35.33 15.65 -20.63
CA THR A 60 -36.36 14.92 -21.40
C THR A 60 -35.89 14.67 -22.83
N GLY A 61 -36.02 13.41 -23.28
CA GLY A 61 -35.57 12.96 -24.60
C GLY A 61 -34.09 12.49 -24.62
N ALA A 62 -33.39 12.51 -23.50
CA ALA A 62 -32.05 11.91 -23.39
C ALA A 62 -32.14 10.39 -23.61
N ARG A 63 -31.13 9.85 -24.31
CA ARG A 63 -30.98 8.41 -24.52
C ARG A 63 -29.97 7.86 -23.51
N THR A 64 -30.29 6.73 -22.88
CA THR A 64 -29.37 5.97 -22.03
C THR A 64 -28.82 4.79 -22.82
N VAL A 65 -27.47 4.70 -22.84
CA VAL A 65 -26.75 3.55 -23.37
C VAL A 65 -26.08 2.87 -22.19
N ARG A 66 -26.34 1.57 -22.01
CA ARG A 66 -25.68 0.78 -20.93
C ARG A 66 -24.49 0.04 -21.51
N LEU A 67 -23.31 0.31 -20.94
CA LEU A 67 -22.06 -0.37 -21.29
C LEU A 67 -21.86 -1.55 -20.33
N SER A 68 -22.29 -2.75 -20.75
CA SER A 68 -22.21 -3.97 -19.93
C SER A 68 -20.97 -4.82 -20.23
N ARG A 69 -20.30 -4.59 -21.37
CA ARG A 69 -19.11 -5.35 -21.76
C ARG A 69 -17.87 -4.82 -21.07
N ASP A 70 -17.20 -5.69 -20.33
CA ASP A 70 -15.93 -5.39 -19.66
C ASP A 70 -14.77 -5.98 -20.47
N TYR A 71 -13.89 -5.12 -20.98
CA TYR A 71 -12.70 -5.48 -21.76
C TYR A 71 -11.41 -5.46 -20.92
N ARG A 72 -11.51 -5.02 -19.65
CA ARG A 72 -10.40 -4.88 -18.73
C ARG A 72 -10.09 -6.18 -18.02
N SER A 73 -11.07 -6.79 -17.41
CA SER A 73 -10.88 -7.83 -16.40
C SER A 73 -11.28 -9.22 -16.92
N THR A 74 -10.63 -10.24 -16.34
CA THR A 74 -10.98 -11.64 -16.60
C THR A 74 -12.37 -11.99 -16.05
N PRO A 75 -13.04 -13.05 -16.57
CA PRO A 75 -14.35 -13.49 -16.07
C PRO A 75 -14.39 -13.76 -14.57
N GLN A 76 -13.30 -14.22 -13.96
CA GLN A 76 -13.18 -14.51 -12.53
C GLN A 76 -13.30 -13.22 -11.70
N VAL A 77 -12.59 -12.16 -12.12
CA VAL A 77 -12.64 -10.85 -11.46
C VAL A 77 -14.01 -10.21 -11.64
N VAL A 78 -14.56 -10.21 -12.86
CA VAL A 78 -15.89 -9.65 -13.17
C VAL A 78 -17.02 -10.36 -12.40
N SER A 79 -16.98 -11.69 -12.33
CA SER A 79 -17.94 -12.48 -11.55
C SER A 79 -17.91 -12.10 -10.07
N LEU A 80 -16.71 -11.93 -9.49
CA LEU A 80 -16.59 -11.47 -8.11
C LEU A 80 -17.14 -10.04 -7.93
N ALA A 81 -16.82 -9.12 -8.83
CA ALA A 81 -17.29 -7.74 -8.79
C ALA A 81 -18.83 -7.69 -8.79
N ASN A 82 -19.49 -8.42 -9.69
CA ASN A 82 -20.94 -8.52 -9.75
C ASN A 82 -21.52 -9.09 -8.44
N ARG A 83 -20.89 -10.12 -7.86
CA ARG A 83 -21.32 -10.72 -6.58
C ARG A 83 -21.18 -9.74 -5.40
N VAL A 84 -20.12 -8.95 -5.36
CA VAL A 84 -19.92 -7.93 -4.31
C VAL A 84 -21.01 -6.88 -4.34
N LEU A 85 -21.46 -6.44 -5.53
CA LEU A 85 -22.54 -5.47 -5.67
C LEU A 85 -23.92 -6.08 -5.40
N SER A 86 -24.09 -7.38 -5.65
CA SER A 86 -25.39 -8.04 -5.51
C SER A 86 -25.79 -8.13 -4.04
N ARG A 87 -27.03 -7.77 -3.74
CA ARG A 87 -27.61 -7.87 -2.40
C ARG A 87 -28.39 -9.15 -2.28
N SER A 88 -28.09 -9.95 -1.26
CA SER A 88 -28.99 -11.03 -0.86
C SER A 88 -30.28 -10.42 -0.29
N ARG A 89 -31.43 -10.73 -0.86
CA ARG A 89 -32.72 -10.44 -0.23
C ARG A 89 -32.84 -11.33 1.01
N ARG A 90 -33.09 -10.73 2.19
CA ARG A 90 -33.50 -11.49 3.39
C ARG A 90 -34.70 -12.36 3.00
N GLY A 91 -34.53 -13.70 3.02
CA GLY A 91 -35.59 -14.63 2.70
C GLY A 91 -35.37 -15.53 1.47
N GLY A 92 -34.13 -15.67 0.97
CA GLY A 92 -33.80 -16.65 -0.08
C GLY A 92 -34.16 -16.23 -1.53
N GLY A 93 -34.40 -14.94 -1.77
CA GLY A 93 -34.62 -14.40 -3.11
C GLY A 93 -33.35 -14.25 -3.93
N ALA A 94 -33.49 -14.15 -5.26
CA ALA A 94 -32.37 -13.93 -6.17
C ALA A 94 -31.54 -12.69 -5.78
N LEU A 95 -30.22 -12.77 -5.99
CA LEU A 95 -29.31 -11.64 -5.87
C LEU A 95 -29.74 -10.53 -6.83
N ALA A 96 -29.85 -9.29 -6.35
CA ALA A 96 -30.25 -8.15 -7.17
C ALA A 96 -29.21 -7.03 -7.04
N LEU A 97 -28.84 -6.44 -8.17
CA LEU A 97 -28.00 -5.27 -8.24
C LEU A 97 -28.72 -4.02 -7.69
N PRO A 98 -27.98 -3.03 -7.15
CA PRO A 98 -28.52 -1.73 -6.82
C PRO A 98 -29.19 -1.04 -8.04
N ALA A 99 -30.17 -0.17 -7.79
CA ALA A 99 -30.80 0.59 -8.87
C ALA A 99 -29.76 1.42 -9.65
N GLY A 100 -29.80 1.30 -10.97
CA GLY A 100 -28.86 1.97 -11.87
C GLY A 100 -27.53 1.25 -12.09
N ALA A 101 -27.17 0.25 -11.27
CA ALA A 101 -25.99 -0.56 -11.49
C ALA A 101 -26.14 -1.46 -12.73
N VAL A 102 -25.01 -1.74 -13.38
CA VAL A 102 -24.94 -2.58 -14.59
C VAL A 102 -24.21 -3.87 -14.23
N GLU A 103 -24.80 -5.01 -14.60
CA GLU A 103 -24.10 -6.28 -14.54
C GLU A 103 -23.06 -6.33 -15.65
N LEU A 104 -21.80 -6.54 -15.27
CA LEU A 104 -20.68 -6.60 -16.21
C LEU A 104 -20.54 -7.99 -16.83
N ALA A 105 -20.24 -8.02 -18.12
CA ALA A 105 -19.94 -9.24 -18.88
C ALA A 105 -18.51 -9.16 -19.42
N ALA A 106 -17.63 -9.98 -18.88
CA ALA A 106 -16.23 -10.02 -19.29
C ALA A 106 -16.07 -10.42 -20.76
N GLN A 107 -15.17 -9.74 -21.45
CA GLN A 107 -14.81 -10.05 -22.84
C GLN A 107 -13.40 -10.66 -22.95
N ARG A 108 -12.60 -10.65 -21.89
CA ARG A 108 -11.29 -11.29 -21.85
C ARG A 108 -11.41 -12.82 -21.73
N PRO A 109 -10.38 -13.58 -22.16
CA PRO A 109 -10.28 -15.01 -21.87
C PRO A 109 -10.30 -15.29 -20.37
N SER A 110 -10.59 -16.56 -20.01
CA SER A 110 -10.54 -17.02 -18.63
C SER A 110 -9.12 -16.87 -18.05
N GLY A 111 -9.03 -16.29 -16.89
CA GLY A 111 -7.79 -16.07 -16.14
C GLY A 111 -7.69 -16.96 -14.89
N PRO A 112 -6.74 -16.67 -14.00
CA PRO A 112 -6.57 -17.40 -12.75
C PRO A 112 -7.77 -17.18 -11.81
N ALA A 113 -8.00 -18.16 -10.94
CA ALA A 113 -9.03 -18.04 -9.91
C ALA A 113 -8.67 -16.96 -8.89
N VAL A 114 -9.67 -16.20 -8.45
CA VAL A 114 -9.50 -15.25 -7.34
C VAL A 114 -9.07 -16.00 -6.07
N ARG A 115 -8.05 -15.50 -5.41
CA ARG A 115 -7.53 -16.09 -4.17
C ARG A 115 -8.08 -15.38 -2.94
N PHE A 116 -8.42 -16.15 -1.91
CA PHE A 116 -8.86 -15.66 -0.61
C PHE A 116 -7.92 -16.22 0.45
N GLU A 117 -7.28 -15.33 1.20
CA GLU A 117 -6.26 -15.72 2.17
C GLU A 117 -6.54 -15.10 3.54
N ALA A 118 -6.45 -15.90 4.60
CA ALA A 118 -6.65 -15.47 5.97
C ALA A 118 -5.37 -15.70 6.77
N TYR A 119 -4.88 -14.64 7.42
CA TYR A 119 -3.65 -14.63 8.19
C TYR A 119 -3.94 -14.48 9.67
N ASP A 120 -2.99 -14.85 10.51
CA ASP A 120 -3.17 -14.79 11.96
C ASP A 120 -3.15 -13.33 12.47
N ASP A 121 -2.32 -12.46 11.87
CA ASP A 121 -2.18 -11.04 12.20
C ASP A 121 -1.75 -10.18 11.02
N ASP A 122 -1.73 -8.85 11.19
CA ASP A 122 -1.38 -7.89 10.15
C ASP A 122 0.08 -8.06 9.64
N VAL A 123 0.99 -8.54 10.49
CA VAL A 123 2.40 -8.80 10.10
C VAL A 123 2.49 -10.04 9.22
N ALA A 124 1.75 -11.10 9.58
CA ALA A 124 1.66 -12.31 8.78
C ALA A 124 0.97 -12.04 7.42
N GLU A 125 -0.06 -11.17 7.41
CA GLU A 125 -0.71 -10.72 6.17
C GLU A 125 0.29 -10.00 5.27
N ALA A 126 1.04 -9.05 5.80
CA ALA A 126 2.04 -8.29 5.04
C ALA A 126 3.17 -9.19 4.51
N ALA A 127 3.64 -10.15 5.29
CA ALA A 127 4.61 -11.15 4.84
C ALA A 127 4.06 -12.00 3.69
N GLY A 128 2.79 -12.45 3.79
CA GLY A 128 2.09 -13.18 2.73
C GLY A 128 1.93 -12.36 1.45
N VAL A 129 1.67 -11.05 1.58
CA VAL A 129 1.65 -10.12 0.44
C VAL A 129 3.01 -10.07 -0.26
N ALA A 130 4.10 -9.88 0.49
CA ALA A 130 5.45 -9.84 -0.09
C ALA A 130 5.81 -11.17 -0.81
N GLU A 131 5.46 -12.32 -0.22
CA GLU A 131 5.63 -13.62 -0.84
C GLU A 131 4.81 -13.75 -2.14
N HIS A 132 3.56 -13.26 -2.12
CA HIS A 132 2.70 -13.31 -3.30
C HIS A 132 3.23 -12.43 -4.44
N VAL A 133 3.66 -11.22 -4.13
CA VAL A 133 4.32 -10.31 -5.09
C VAL A 133 5.58 -10.97 -5.68
N GLY A 134 6.40 -11.61 -4.84
CA GLY A 134 7.56 -12.36 -5.30
C GLY A 134 7.22 -13.47 -6.29
N ARG A 135 6.13 -14.24 -6.06
CA ARG A 135 5.62 -15.25 -6.98
C ARG A 135 5.14 -14.66 -8.31
N LEU A 136 4.39 -13.56 -8.26
CA LEU A 136 3.92 -12.85 -9.47
C LEU A 136 5.11 -12.34 -10.31
N ARG A 137 6.09 -11.72 -9.68
CA ARG A 137 7.33 -11.29 -10.35
C ARG A 137 8.05 -12.48 -11.01
N SER A 138 8.18 -13.59 -10.30
CA SER A 138 8.82 -14.82 -10.85
C SER A 138 8.03 -15.44 -12.01
N SER A 139 6.71 -15.19 -12.09
CA SER A 139 5.88 -15.62 -13.22
C SER A 139 5.87 -14.62 -14.39
N GLY A 140 6.62 -13.53 -14.31
CA GLY A 140 6.79 -12.55 -15.38
C GLY A 140 5.92 -11.28 -15.26
N VAL A 141 5.13 -11.13 -14.19
CA VAL A 141 4.38 -9.90 -13.97
C VAL A 141 5.33 -8.79 -13.53
N GLN A 142 5.32 -7.66 -14.21
CA GLN A 142 6.15 -6.50 -13.86
C GLN A 142 5.70 -5.89 -12.53
N LEU A 143 6.63 -5.41 -11.71
CA LEU A 143 6.30 -4.81 -10.41
C LEU A 143 5.40 -3.58 -10.53
N SER A 144 5.56 -2.79 -11.59
CA SER A 144 4.69 -1.64 -11.91
C SER A 144 3.24 -2.02 -12.21
N GLU A 145 3.00 -3.27 -12.63
CA GLU A 145 1.68 -3.84 -12.92
C GLU A 145 1.10 -4.61 -11.72
N ILE A 146 1.67 -4.44 -10.53
CA ILE A 146 1.17 -5.01 -9.27
C ILE A 146 0.77 -3.88 -8.33
N ALA A 147 -0.43 -3.97 -7.74
CA ALA A 147 -0.86 -3.07 -6.69
C ALA A 147 -1.28 -3.81 -5.42
N VAL A 148 -0.97 -3.21 -4.27
CA VAL A 148 -1.53 -3.60 -2.97
C VAL A 148 -2.47 -2.49 -2.52
N LEU A 149 -3.74 -2.83 -2.37
CA LEU A 149 -4.80 -1.90 -2.05
C LEU A 149 -5.29 -2.11 -0.61
N TYR A 150 -5.42 -1.02 0.12
CA TYR A 150 -5.86 -1.00 1.52
C TYR A 150 -6.94 0.05 1.76
N ARG A 151 -7.66 -0.06 2.89
CA ARG A 151 -8.72 0.89 3.24
C ARG A 151 -8.19 2.17 3.86
N THR A 152 -7.17 2.09 4.69
CA THR A 152 -6.58 3.24 5.41
C THR A 152 -5.08 3.29 5.23
N ASN A 153 -4.52 4.50 5.16
CA ASN A 153 -3.07 4.70 4.98
C ASN A 153 -2.24 4.07 6.12
N SER A 154 -2.80 3.93 7.32
CA SER A 154 -2.10 3.27 8.44
C SER A 154 -1.78 1.78 8.20
N GLN A 155 -2.41 1.16 7.19
CA GLN A 155 -2.10 -0.23 6.81
C GLN A 155 -0.85 -0.33 5.94
N SER A 156 -0.40 0.77 5.29
CA SER A 156 0.75 0.72 4.40
C SER A 156 2.05 0.39 5.13
N GLU A 157 2.22 0.86 6.38
CA GLU A 157 3.48 0.74 7.12
C GLU A 157 3.99 -0.71 7.23
N VAL A 158 3.13 -1.64 7.61
CA VAL A 158 3.52 -3.06 7.75
C VAL A 158 3.80 -3.71 6.40
N ILE A 159 3.09 -3.28 5.33
CA ILE A 159 3.27 -3.79 3.97
C ILE A 159 4.59 -3.26 3.40
N GLU A 160 4.88 -1.96 3.57
CA GLU A 160 6.13 -1.33 3.18
C GLU A 160 7.33 -2.03 3.84
N GLN A 161 7.17 -2.37 5.13
CA GLN A 161 8.18 -3.13 5.87
C GLN A 161 8.43 -4.52 5.29
N ALA A 162 7.35 -5.23 4.94
CA ALA A 162 7.45 -6.59 4.41
C ALA A 162 8.07 -6.59 3.00
N LEU A 163 7.64 -5.67 2.12
CA LEU A 163 8.21 -5.53 0.77
C LEU A 163 9.68 -5.13 0.81
N SER A 164 10.03 -4.13 1.64
CA SER A 164 11.44 -3.73 1.84
C SER A 164 12.29 -4.88 2.37
N GLY A 165 11.78 -5.65 3.34
CA GLY A 165 12.46 -6.82 3.89
C GLY A 165 12.68 -7.94 2.84
N ALA A 166 11.83 -8.00 1.82
CA ALA A 166 11.93 -8.94 0.70
C ALA A 166 12.75 -8.37 -0.48
N GLY A 167 13.29 -7.15 -0.40
CA GLY A 167 14.02 -6.50 -1.49
C GLY A 167 13.12 -6.11 -2.68
N ILE A 168 11.84 -5.88 -2.44
CA ILE A 168 10.87 -5.50 -3.47
C ILE A 168 10.65 -3.99 -3.41
N GLY A 169 10.90 -3.29 -4.53
CA GLY A 169 10.62 -1.87 -4.68
C GLY A 169 9.11 -1.59 -4.66
N TYR A 170 8.72 -0.46 -4.06
CA TYR A 170 7.32 -0.05 -4.02
C TYR A 170 7.16 1.47 -4.11
N LEU A 171 5.96 1.91 -4.50
CA LEU A 171 5.55 3.29 -4.61
C LEU A 171 4.24 3.49 -3.83
N VAL A 172 4.22 4.39 -2.84
CA VAL A 172 3.00 4.73 -2.10
C VAL A 172 2.22 5.81 -2.83
N ARG A 173 0.97 5.50 -3.23
CA ARG A 173 0.04 6.46 -3.83
C ARG A 173 -1.04 6.87 -2.82
N GLY A 174 -1.36 8.16 -2.80
CA GLY A 174 -2.39 8.73 -1.91
C GLY A 174 -1.85 9.69 -0.86
N GLY A 175 -0.54 9.99 -0.91
CA GLY A 175 0.04 11.22 -0.40
C GLY A 175 -0.15 12.39 -1.38
N GLU A 176 0.57 13.50 -1.21
CA GLU A 176 0.59 14.59 -2.18
C GLU A 176 0.91 14.08 -3.58
N ARG A 177 0.21 14.63 -4.59
CA ARG A 177 0.48 14.30 -6.00
C ARG A 177 1.96 14.53 -6.29
N PHE A 178 2.56 13.69 -7.12
CA PHE A 178 4.00 13.70 -7.38
C PHE A 178 4.55 15.11 -7.61
N PHE A 179 3.94 15.88 -8.51
CA PHE A 179 4.37 17.25 -8.83
C PHE A 179 3.97 18.31 -7.79
N GLU A 180 3.17 17.95 -6.79
CA GLU A 180 2.80 18.80 -5.66
C GLU A 180 3.75 18.63 -4.47
N ARG A 181 4.57 17.58 -4.46
CA ARG A 181 5.55 17.32 -3.41
C ARG A 181 6.63 18.40 -3.38
N ASP A 182 6.98 18.85 -2.20
CA ASP A 182 7.93 19.95 -2.01
C ASP A 182 9.31 19.67 -2.61
N GLU A 183 9.81 18.44 -2.47
CA GLU A 183 11.08 18.03 -3.07
C GLU A 183 11.03 18.04 -4.60
N VAL A 184 9.91 17.65 -5.20
CA VAL A 184 9.73 17.65 -6.65
C VAL A 184 9.61 19.08 -7.18
N LYS A 185 8.87 19.95 -6.50
CA LYS A 185 8.79 21.38 -6.86
C LYS A 185 10.16 22.03 -6.83
N ARG A 186 10.94 21.79 -5.75
CA ARG A 186 12.32 22.31 -5.65
C ARG A 186 13.21 21.75 -6.74
N ALA A 187 13.17 20.43 -7.00
CA ALA A 187 13.91 19.79 -8.07
C ALA A 187 13.62 20.44 -9.42
N MET A 188 12.34 20.64 -9.76
CA MET A 188 11.95 21.29 -11.02
C MET A 188 12.44 22.72 -11.13
N VAL A 189 12.46 23.50 -10.05
CA VAL A 189 13.00 24.86 -10.02
C VAL A 189 14.51 24.83 -10.28
N MET A 190 15.25 23.93 -9.61
CA MET A 190 16.70 23.82 -9.74
C MET A 190 17.10 23.33 -11.13
N LEU A 191 16.43 22.34 -11.70
CA LEU A 191 16.66 21.86 -13.06
C LEU A 191 16.43 22.96 -14.09
N ARG A 192 15.34 23.75 -13.93
CA ARG A 192 15.08 24.93 -14.80
C ARG A 192 16.15 26.00 -14.66
N ALA A 193 16.64 26.25 -13.45
CA ALA A 193 17.71 27.22 -13.22
C ALA A 193 19.03 26.73 -13.87
N ALA A 194 19.40 25.46 -13.68
CA ALA A 194 20.58 24.86 -14.26
C ALA A 194 20.54 24.90 -15.80
N ALA A 195 19.43 24.53 -16.42
CA ALA A 195 19.25 24.59 -17.86
C ALA A 195 19.43 26.00 -18.44
N ARG A 196 19.04 27.06 -17.70
CA ARG A 196 19.10 28.44 -18.16
C ARG A 196 20.42 29.14 -17.83
N THR A 197 21.04 28.87 -16.70
CA THR A 197 22.08 29.75 -16.11
C THR A 197 23.44 29.06 -15.99
N GLU A 198 23.49 27.73 -15.77
CA GLU A 198 24.70 26.99 -15.42
C GLU A 198 25.29 26.16 -16.59
N ARG A 199 25.01 26.51 -17.85
CA ARG A 199 25.50 25.74 -19.04
C ARG A 199 27.00 25.47 -19.03
N ALA A 200 27.81 26.34 -18.44
CA ALA A 200 29.26 26.19 -18.37
C ALA A 200 29.75 25.06 -17.44
N GLY A 201 28.88 24.50 -16.60
CA GLY A 201 29.20 23.42 -15.67
C GLY A 201 28.54 22.09 -15.99
N LEU A 202 27.74 22.02 -17.05
CA LEU A 202 27.02 20.83 -17.47
C LEU A 202 27.84 19.99 -18.44
N THR A 203 27.67 18.65 -18.35
CA THR A 203 28.38 17.69 -19.21
C THR A 203 27.70 17.52 -20.56
N GLY A 204 26.46 17.92 -20.73
CA GLY A 204 25.61 17.67 -21.89
C GLY A 204 24.92 16.30 -21.88
N ASP A 205 25.26 15.44 -20.91
CA ASP A 205 24.54 14.20 -20.64
C ASP A 205 23.43 14.47 -19.61
N VAL A 206 22.17 14.35 -20.02
CA VAL A 206 21.01 14.71 -19.19
C VAL A 206 20.94 13.90 -17.90
N GLY A 207 21.31 12.63 -17.91
CA GLY A 207 21.33 11.78 -16.72
C GLY A 207 22.37 12.23 -15.71
N THR A 208 23.61 12.49 -16.18
CA THR A 208 24.71 12.98 -15.35
C THR A 208 24.42 14.36 -14.78
N ASP A 209 23.93 15.26 -15.60
CA ASP A 209 23.61 16.64 -15.22
C ASP A 209 22.45 16.66 -14.20
N THR A 210 21.44 15.83 -14.40
CA THR A 210 20.33 15.69 -13.43
C THR A 210 20.81 15.19 -12.08
N ARG A 211 21.68 14.17 -12.04
CA ARG A 211 22.29 13.66 -10.79
C ARG A 211 23.09 14.74 -10.07
N MET A 212 23.86 15.52 -10.81
CA MET A 212 24.66 16.62 -10.25
C MET A 212 23.74 17.68 -9.60
N VAL A 213 22.68 18.09 -10.29
CA VAL A 213 21.73 19.08 -9.78
C VAL A 213 20.97 18.56 -8.58
N LEU A 214 20.40 17.34 -8.66
CA LEU A 214 19.58 16.77 -7.57
C LEU A 214 20.40 16.28 -6.38
N GLY A 215 21.70 16.05 -6.55
CA GLY A 215 22.62 15.81 -5.44
C GLY A 215 22.63 16.96 -4.43
N ARG A 216 22.43 18.19 -4.87
CA ARG A 216 22.29 19.38 -3.99
C ARG A 216 20.98 19.37 -3.19
N GLU A 217 19.96 18.65 -3.65
CA GLU A 217 18.67 18.44 -2.97
C GLU A 217 18.61 17.15 -2.10
N GLY A 218 19.73 16.42 -2.01
CA GLY A 218 19.85 15.24 -1.17
C GLY A 218 19.61 13.91 -1.91
N TRP A 219 19.60 13.91 -3.23
CA TRP A 219 19.70 12.68 -3.99
C TRP A 219 21.12 12.10 -3.89
N SER A 220 21.24 10.79 -3.83
CA SER A 220 22.50 10.06 -3.79
C SER A 220 22.41 8.81 -4.63
N GLU A 221 23.53 8.37 -5.19
CA GLU A 221 23.57 7.16 -6.03
C GLU A 221 23.19 5.90 -5.23
N GLN A 222 23.53 5.86 -3.94
CA GLN A 222 23.07 4.82 -3.04
C GLN A 222 21.78 5.27 -2.33
N PRO A 223 20.70 4.47 -2.42
CA PRO A 223 19.46 4.82 -1.75
C PRO A 223 19.65 4.87 -0.24
N PRO A 224 19.05 5.83 0.47
CA PRO A 224 19.08 5.87 1.93
C PRO A 224 18.34 4.66 2.51
N ALA A 225 18.53 4.45 3.83
CA ALA A 225 17.87 3.35 4.55
C ALA A 225 16.37 3.25 4.19
N PRO A 226 15.79 2.02 4.08
CA PRO A 226 14.55 1.75 3.35
C PRO A 226 13.26 2.32 3.97
N ARG A 227 13.29 3.39 4.80
CA ARG A 227 12.10 3.91 5.51
C ARG A 227 12.10 5.40 5.80
N GLY A 228 10.87 5.96 5.86
CA GLY A 228 10.55 7.30 6.34
C GLY A 228 10.66 8.38 5.27
N ALA A 229 10.35 9.62 5.65
CA ALA A 229 10.30 10.78 4.77
C ALA A 229 11.58 11.00 3.93
N VAL A 230 12.75 10.59 4.43
CA VAL A 230 14.01 10.67 3.69
C VAL A 230 14.01 9.72 2.49
N ARG A 231 13.49 8.51 2.66
CA ARG A 231 13.39 7.54 1.57
C ARG A 231 12.33 7.97 0.54
N GLU A 232 11.17 8.40 0.98
CA GLU A 232 10.11 8.90 0.08
C GLU A 232 10.58 10.08 -0.75
N ARG A 233 11.32 11.01 -0.13
CA ARG A 233 11.95 12.13 -0.81
C ARG A 233 12.98 11.66 -1.84
N TRP A 234 13.86 10.73 -1.45
CA TRP A 234 14.84 10.16 -2.35
C TRP A 234 14.17 9.44 -3.53
N ASP A 235 13.13 8.62 -3.30
CA ASP A 235 12.37 7.92 -4.33
C ASP A 235 11.72 8.90 -5.32
N SER A 236 11.20 10.04 -4.83
CA SER A 236 10.67 11.11 -5.68
C SER A 236 11.74 11.73 -6.58
N LEU A 237 12.91 12.01 -6.04
CA LEU A 237 14.03 12.57 -6.80
C LEU A 237 14.60 11.54 -7.78
N ASN A 238 14.70 10.27 -7.37
CA ASN A 238 15.19 9.18 -8.20
C ASN A 238 14.31 8.94 -9.43
N ALA A 239 12.99 9.08 -9.29
CA ALA A 239 12.07 9.00 -10.41
C ALA A 239 12.36 10.06 -11.51
N ILE A 240 12.85 11.24 -11.12
CA ILE A 240 13.28 12.27 -12.07
C ILE A 240 14.60 11.86 -12.75
N VAL A 241 15.52 11.26 -12.00
CA VAL A 241 16.80 10.75 -12.54
C VAL A 241 16.55 9.63 -13.56
N GLU A 242 15.69 8.66 -13.24
CA GLU A 242 15.34 7.57 -14.15
C GLU A 242 14.67 8.08 -15.43
N LEU A 243 13.79 9.09 -15.31
CA LEU A 243 13.23 9.76 -16.49
C LEU A 243 14.32 10.45 -17.34
N ALA A 244 15.30 11.09 -16.70
CA ALA A 244 16.42 11.72 -17.42
C ALA A 244 17.24 10.67 -18.19
N ASP A 245 17.55 9.53 -17.58
CA ASP A 245 18.27 8.43 -18.22
C ASP A 245 17.48 7.85 -19.42
N GLU A 246 16.16 7.69 -19.25
CA GLU A 246 15.29 7.24 -20.33
C GLU A 246 15.29 8.20 -21.52
N LEU A 247 15.14 9.50 -21.27
CA LEU A 247 15.11 10.54 -22.30
C LEU A 247 16.48 10.67 -22.99
N GLY A 248 17.57 10.61 -22.24
CA GLY A 248 18.93 10.63 -22.78
C GLY A 248 19.19 9.46 -23.72
N SER A 249 18.86 8.24 -23.27
CA SER A 249 19.12 7.01 -24.03
C SER A 249 18.23 6.86 -25.27
N LYS A 250 16.95 7.20 -25.19
CA LYS A 250 15.97 6.98 -26.26
C LYS A 250 15.83 8.14 -27.24
N ARG A 251 16.02 9.39 -26.79
CA ARG A 251 15.73 10.60 -27.55
C ARG A 251 16.94 11.54 -27.72
N GLY A 252 18.08 11.23 -27.08
CA GLY A 252 19.24 12.14 -27.09
C GLY A 252 18.92 13.52 -26.48
N ALA A 253 17.97 13.56 -25.52
CA ALA A 253 17.53 14.79 -24.88
C ALA A 253 18.63 15.37 -23.99
N ASP A 254 18.68 16.68 -23.91
CA ASP A 254 19.48 17.47 -22.98
C ASP A 254 18.63 17.89 -21.75
N LEU A 255 19.20 18.70 -20.88
CA LEU A 255 18.51 19.16 -19.68
C LEU A 255 17.28 20.05 -19.99
N ASP A 256 17.31 20.81 -21.08
CA ASP A 256 16.15 21.60 -21.55
C ASP A 256 15.00 20.67 -21.97
N GLY A 257 15.31 19.57 -22.66
CA GLY A 257 14.34 18.54 -23.04
C GLY A 257 13.71 17.85 -21.83
N LEU A 258 14.49 17.54 -20.80
CA LEU A 258 13.96 17.01 -19.53
C LEU A 258 13.03 18.01 -18.84
N VAL A 259 13.41 19.28 -18.76
CA VAL A 259 12.59 20.34 -18.14
C VAL A 259 11.27 20.53 -18.87
N ALA A 260 11.28 20.47 -20.21
CA ALA A 260 10.06 20.54 -21.02
C ALA A 260 9.14 19.33 -20.75
N GLU A 261 9.67 18.10 -20.78
CA GLU A 261 8.92 16.87 -20.49
C GLU A 261 8.32 16.87 -19.09
N LEU A 262 9.10 17.27 -18.05
CA LEU A 262 8.59 17.41 -16.69
C LEU A 262 7.47 18.45 -16.60
N GLY A 263 7.57 19.55 -17.36
CA GLY A 263 6.53 20.58 -17.46
C GLY A 263 5.24 20.05 -18.07
N GLU A 264 5.32 19.29 -19.15
CA GLU A 264 4.18 18.65 -19.80
C GLU A 264 3.53 17.59 -18.90
N ARG A 265 4.33 16.74 -18.26
CA ARG A 265 3.84 15.75 -17.30
C ARG A 265 3.19 16.39 -16.08
N ALA A 266 3.73 17.50 -15.58
CA ALA A 266 3.13 18.23 -14.48
C ALA A 266 1.77 18.83 -14.88
N ALA A 267 1.66 19.39 -16.08
CA ALA A 267 0.39 19.90 -16.61
C ALA A 267 -0.64 18.78 -16.80
N ALA A 268 -0.21 17.60 -17.27
CA ALA A 268 -1.04 16.40 -17.43
C ALA A 268 -1.18 15.60 -16.11
N GLN A 269 -0.45 15.97 -15.05
CA GLN A 269 -0.35 15.25 -13.78
C GLN A 269 0.13 13.78 -13.88
N ASN A 270 0.94 13.49 -14.89
CA ASN A 270 1.51 12.16 -15.14
C ASN A 270 2.88 12.04 -14.47
N ALA A 271 2.95 11.38 -13.30
CA ALA A 271 4.22 11.09 -12.62
C ALA A 271 5.14 10.21 -13.50
N PRO A 272 6.49 10.37 -13.40
CA PRO A 272 7.43 9.42 -13.98
C PRO A 272 7.18 8.00 -13.45
N THR A 273 7.40 7.00 -14.30
CA THR A 273 7.22 5.59 -13.92
C THR A 273 8.40 5.17 -13.05
N VAL A 274 8.14 4.80 -11.80
CA VAL A 274 9.11 4.12 -10.93
C VAL A 274 8.82 2.62 -11.01
N GLU A 275 9.83 1.78 -11.25
CA GLU A 275 9.67 0.32 -11.17
C GLU A 275 9.41 -0.08 -9.72
N GLY A 276 8.18 -0.39 -9.38
CA GLY A 276 7.82 -0.84 -8.04
C GLY A 276 6.34 -1.18 -7.91
N VAL A 277 6.02 -1.94 -6.87
CA VAL A 277 4.65 -2.28 -6.51
C VAL A 277 3.91 -1.02 -6.05
N THR A 278 2.74 -0.76 -6.60
CA THR A 278 1.93 0.37 -6.14
C THR A 278 1.22 0.02 -4.82
N LEU A 279 1.47 0.80 -3.78
CA LEU A 279 0.72 0.80 -2.53
C LEU A 279 -0.28 1.95 -2.56
N SER A 280 -1.57 1.65 -2.41
CA SER A 280 -2.59 2.70 -2.54
C SER A 280 -3.81 2.44 -1.67
N SER A 281 -4.43 3.50 -1.18
CA SER A 281 -5.76 3.35 -0.62
C SER A 281 -6.78 3.03 -1.71
N LEU A 282 -7.85 2.32 -1.37
CA LEU A 282 -8.95 1.99 -2.29
C LEU A 282 -9.52 3.23 -2.99
N HIS A 283 -9.60 4.37 -2.28
CA HIS A 283 -10.08 5.63 -2.85
C HIS A 283 -9.13 6.17 -3.92
N ALA A 284 -7.82 6.19 -3.62
CA ALA A 284 -6.81 6.70 -4.55
C ALA A 284 -6.56 5.76 -5.75
N ALA A 285 -7.01 4.51 -5.66
CA ALA A 285 -6.95 3.53 -6.74
C ALA A 285 -8.05 3.74 -7.81
N LYS A 286 -9.07 4.57 -7.55
CA LYS A 286 -10.11 4.88 -8.54
C LYS A 286 -9.48 5.49 -9.80
N GLY A 287 -9.92 5.02 -10.97
CA GLY A 287 -9.38 5.43 -12.26
C GLY A 287 -8.10 4.71 -12.70
N LEU A 288 -7.47 3.94 -11.80
CA LEU A 288 -6.26 3.16 -12.09
C LEU A 288 -6.61 1.68 -12.36
N GLU A 289 -5.62 0.92 -12.87
CA GLU A 289 -5.77 -0.52 -13.12
C GLU A 289 -4.40 -1.19 -13.21
N TRP A 290 -4.33 -2.47 -12.80
CA TRP A 290 -3.10 -3.26 -12.78
C TRP A 290 -3.39 -4.70 -13.21
N ASP A 291 -2.39 -5.39 -13.70
CA ASP A 291 -2.51 -6.82 -14.04
C ASP A 291 -2.76 -7.67 -12.79
N ALA A 292 -2.16 -7.27 -11.67
CA ALA A 292 -2.33 -7.95 -10.40
C ALA A 292 -2.69 -6.99 -9.26
N VAL A 293 -3.71 -7.35 -8.49
CA VAL A 293 -4.14 -6.60 -7.30
C VAL A 293 -4.18 -7.51 -6.09
N VAL A 294 -3.57 -7.08 -5.01
CA VAL A 294 -3.70 -7.67 -3.67
C VAL A 294 -4.50 -6.70 -2.80
N LEU A 295 -5.72 -7.06 -2.45
CA LEU A 295 -6.60 -6.27 -1.59
C LEU A 295 -6.49 -6.81 -0.17
N VAL A 296 -5.91 -6.01 0.73
CA VAL A 296 -5.62 -6.40 2.11
C VAL A 296 -6.61 -5.82 3.11
N GLY A 297 -6.72 -6.46 4.27
CA GLY A 297 -7.56 -5.99 5.36
C GLY A 297 -9.05 -6.07 5.05
N ALA A 298 -9.50 -7.03 4.24
CA ALA A 298 -10.91 -7.25 3.90
C ALA A 298 -11.69 -7.86 5.08
N SER A 299 -11.73 -7.14 6.20
CA SER A 299 -12.35 -7.57 7.46
C SER A 299 -13.34 -6.56 8.00
N GLU A 300 -14.29 -7.03 8.81
CA GLU A 300 -15.16 -6.16 9.60
C GLU A 300 -14.35 -5.17 10.44
N GLY A 301 -14.79 -3.91 10.42
CA GLY A 301 -14.13 -2.79 11.09
C GLY A 301 -13.06 -2.09 10.27
N LEU A 302 -12.54 -2.73 9.19
CA LEU A 302 -11.70 -2.09 8.18
C LEU A 302 -12.45 -1.89 6.86
N LEU A 303 -13.20 -2.90 6.40
CA LEU A 303 -14.00 -2.82 5.18
C LEU A 303 -15.29 -3.64 5.33
N PRO A 304 -16.44 -3.06 5.74
CA PRO A 304 -16.64 -1.63 5.99
C PRO A 304 -15.83 -1.11 7.18
N ILE A 305 -15.41 0.16 7.09
CA ILE A 305 -14.75 0.83 8.22
C ILE A 305 -15.74 1.03 9.38
N SER A 306 -15.24 0.94 10.61
CA SER A 306 -16.07 1.07 11.83
C SER A 306 -16.86 2.40 11.90
N LEU A 307 -16.36 3.45 11.24
CA LEU A 307 -16.98 4.77 11.19
C LEU A 307 -18.15 4.87 10.19
N ALA A 308 -18.35 3.85 9.35
CA ALA A 308 -19.46 3.84 8.40
C ALA A 308 -20.76 3.50 9.11
N GLU A 309 -21.52 4.52 9.47
CA GLU A 309 -22.79 4.39 10.17
C GLU A 309 -23.98 4.54 9.20
N GLY A 310 -24.96 3.68 9.35
CA GLY A 310 -26.17 3.69 8.55
C GLY A 310 -26.04 3.03 7.17
N PRO A 311 -27.19 2.76 6.51
CA PRO A 311 -27.23 1.97 5.27
C PRO A 311 -26.48 2.62 4.10
N ALA A 312 -26.54 3.95 3.98
CA ALA A 312 -25.93 4.67 2.86
C ALA A 312 -24.39 4.60 2.93
N ALA A 313 -23.80 4.83 4.10
CA ALA A 313 -22.36 4.73 4.32
C ALA A 313 -21.85 3.28 4.11
N ILE A 314 -22.58 2.29 4.60
CA ILE A 314 -22.26 0.87 4.38
C ILE A 314 -22.28 0.52 2.89
N GLU A 315 -23.24 1.06 2.13
CA GLU A 315 -23.28 0.81 0.69
C GLU A 315 -22.17 1.54 -0.07
N GLU A 316 -21.70 2.68 0.41
CA GLU A 316 -20.52 3.34 -0.14
C GLU A 316 -19.25 2.51 0.10
N GLU A 317 -19.09 1.91 1.28
CA GLU A 317 -17.99 0.98 1.56
C GLU A 317 -18.07 -0.29 0.68
N ARG A 318 -19.29 -0.76 0.36
CA ARG A 318 -19.48 -1.87 -0.61
C ARG A 318 -19.01 -1.46 -2.02
N ARG A 319 -19.37 -0.26 -2.46
CA ARG A 319 -18.88 0.28 -3.74
C ARG A 319 -17.37 0.47 -3.73
N LEU A 320 -16.81 0.84 -2.59
CA LEU A 320 -15.35 0.96 -2.43
C LEU A 320 -14.64 -0.39 -2.61
N LEU A 321 -15.19 -1.48 -2.03
CA LEU A 321 -14.68 -2.83 -2.29
C LEU A 321 -14.83 -3.20 -3.79
N TYR A 322 -15.98 -2.90 -4.40
CA TYR A 322 -16.19 -3.12 -5.84
C TYR A 322 -15.16 -2.38 -6.69
N VAL A 323 -14.89 -1.11 -6.38
CA VAL A 323 -13.81 -0.34 -7.04
C VAL A 323 -12.49 -1.06 -6.91
N GLY A 324 -12.11 -1.50 -5.71
CA GLY A 324 -10.85 -2.23 -5.49
C GLY A 324 -10.75 -3.52 -6.31
N VAL A 325 -11.80 -4.32 -6.33
CA VAL A 325 -11.89 -5.57 -7.11
C VAL A 325 -11.71 -5.29 -8.61
N THR A 326 -12.41 -4.27 -9.13
CA THR A 326 -12.37 -3.92 -10.58
C THR A 326 -11.08 -3.23 -11.01
N ARG A 327 -10.11 -3.04 -10.13
CA ARG A 327 -8.77 -2.55 -10.50
C ARG A 327 -7.90 -3.67 -11.07
N ALA A 328 -8.20 -4.93 -10.78
CA ALA A 328 -7.45 -6.08 -11.29
C ALA A 328 -7.86 -6.40 -12.73
N ARG A 329 -6.87 -6.53 -13.60
CA ARG A 329 -7.09 -7.05 -14.96
C ARG A 329 -7.14 -8.58 -14.96
N GLU A 330 -6.23 -9.23 -14.23
CA GLU A 330 -6.06 -10.68 -14.32
C GLU A 330 -5.96 -11.37 -12.95
N HIS A 331 -5.00 -10.95 -12.12
CA HIS A 331 -4.74 -11.58 -10.84
C HIS A 331 -5.39 -10.79 -9.71
N LEU A 332 -6.17 -11.46 -8.88
CA LEU A 332 -6.78 -10.85 -7.70
C LEU A 332 -6.61 -11.74 -6.48
N VAL A 333 -6.05 -11.15 -5.43
CA VAL A 333 -6.00 -11.74 -4.08
C VAL A 333 -6.76 -10.85 -3.13
N ILE A 334 -7.59 -11.44 -2.29
CA ILE A 334 -8.26 -10.73 -1.19
C ILE A 334 -7.84 -11.39 0.11
N SER A 335 -7.31 -10.60 1.03
CA SER A 335 -6.83 -11.10 2.31
C SER A 335 -7.39 -10.34 3.51
N TYR A 336 -7.33 -10.97 4.66
CA TYR A 336 -7.54 -10.33 5.95
C TYR A 336 -6.72 -11.01 7.06
N ALA A 337 -6.39 -10.23 8.08
CA ALA A 337 -5.77 -10.70 9.31
C ALA A 337 -6.81 -10.91 10.41
N ARG A 338 -6.72 -12.03 11.17
CA ARG A 338 -7.60 -12.37 12.29
C ARG A 338 -7.36 -11.51 13.53
N ALA A 339 -6.12 -11.04 13.72
CA ALA A 339 -5.72 -10.15 14.80
C ALA A 339 -4.97 -8.93 14.24
N ARG A 340 -4.89 -7.85 15.04
CA ARG A 340 -4.12 -6.66 14.66
C ARG A 340 -2.62 -6.84 14.91
N ASN A 341 -2.26 -7.49 15.99
CA ASN A 341 -0.87 -7.63 16.44
C ASN A 341 -0.50 -9.11 16.53
N ALA A 342 0.77 -9.41 16.36
CA ALA A 342 1.32 -10.74 16.53
C ALA A 342 1.00 -11.30 17.93
N GLY A 343 0.39 -12.49 17.98
CA GLY A 343 -0.08 -13.11 19.21
C GLY A 343 -1.32 -12.46 19.84
N GLY A 344 -1.95 -11.50 19.17
CA GLY A 344 -3.18 -10.86 19.60
C GLY A 344 -4.40 -11.79 19.54
N ARG A 345 -5.49 -11.40 20.19
CA ARG A 345 -6.76 -12.15 20.14
C ARG A 345 -7.32 -12.11 18.72
N ALA A 346 -7.60 -13.28 18.16
CA ALA A 346 -8.27 -13.45 16.87
C ALA A 346 -9.75 -13.01 16.98
N SER A 347 -10.02 -11.72 16.79
CA SER A 347 -11.35 -11.11 16.93
C SER A 347 -11.96 -10.63 15.62
N ARG A 348 -11.13 -10.46 14.58
CA ARG A 348 -11.59 -9.99 13.26
C ARG A 348 -12.18 -11.14 12.45
N ARG A 349 -13.19 -10.80 11.66
CA ARG A 349 -13.90 -11.69 10.74
C ARG A 349 -13.77 -11.13 9.31
N PRO A 350 -13.91 -11.97 8.27
CA PRO A 350 -14.01 -11.47 6.90
C PRO A 350 -15.09 -10.39 6.78
N SER A 351 -14.92 -9.47 5.85
CA SER A 351 -15.91 -8.46 5.53
C SER A 351 -17.27 -9.09 5.22
N ARG A 352 -18.35 -8.50 5.76
CA ARG A 352 -19.75 -8.89 5.44
C ARG A 352 -20.08 -8.78 3.95
N PHE A 353 -19.31 -8.00 3.20
CA PHE A 353 -19.49 -7.88 1.75
C PHE A 353 -19.04 -9.14 1.00
N LEU A 354 -18.28 -10.00 1.68
CA LEU A 354 -17.80 -11.29 1.17
C LEU A 354 -18.58 -12.48 1.73
N ASP A 355 -19.70 -12.25 2.44
CA ASP A 355 -20.57 -13.31 2.91
C ASP A 355 -21.11 -14.13 1.73
N GLY A 356 -20.97 -15.46 1.81
CA GLY A 356 -21.31 -16.38 0.72
C GLY A 356 -20.37 -16.32 -0.49
N ILE A 357 -19.32 -15.46 -0.44
CA ILE A 357 -18.25 -15.34 -1.43
C ILE A 357 -16.97 -15.94 -0.90
N TRP A 358 -16.65 -15.66 0.36
CA TRP A 358 -15.47 -16.19 1.04
C TRP A 358 -15.56 -17.72 1.12
N PRO A 359 -14.54 -18.49 0.67
CA PRO A 359 -14.57 -19.95 0.72
C PRO A 359 -14.70 -20.46 2.14
N THR A 360 -15.74 -21.25 2.40
CA THR A 360 -15.90 -21.96 3.68
C THR A 360 -14.95 -23.16 3.75
N SER A 361 -14.55 -23.56 4.95
CA SER A 361 -13.55 -24.63 5.18
C SER A 361 -13.89 -26.01 4.58
N GLY A 362 -15.06 -26.15 3.94
CA GLY A 362 -15.56 -27.36 3.30
C GLY A 362 -15.60 -27.35 1.77
N ASP A 363 -15.19 -26.24 1.11
CA ASP A 363 -15.32 -26.10 -0.33
C ASP A 363 -14.27 -26.92 -1.10
N PRO A 364 -14.69 -27.84 -2.01
CA PRO A 364 -13.76 -28.68 -2.81
C PRO A 364 -12.82 -27.91 -3.73
N ALA A 365 -13.10 -26.64 -4.02
CA ALA A 365 -12.20 -25.77 -4.80
C ALA A 365 -10.85 -25.55 -4.11
N ARG A 366 -10.79 -25.63 -2.77
CA ARG A 366 -9.51 -25.59 -2.01
C ARG A 366 -8.62 -26.83 -2.23
N ARG A 367 -9.20 -27.97 -2.65
CA ARG A 367 -8.44 -29.19 -2.91
C ARG A 367 -7.71 -29.18 -4.25
N ARG A 368 -8.15 -28.43 -5.25
CA ARG A 368 -7.54 -28.39 -6.58
C ARG A 368 -6.37 -27.40 -6.72
N GLY A 369 -6.22 -26.46 -5.81
CA GLY A 369 -5.09 -25.51 -5.78
C GLY A 369 -3.86 -25.97 -4.99
N ARG A 370 -3.91 -27.16 -4.37
CA ARG A 370 -2.80 -27.73 -3.57
C ARG A 370 -2.01 -28.80 -4.33
N SER A 371 -1.58 -28.50 -5.53
CA SER A 371 -0.41 -29.17 -6.10
C SER A 371 0.82 -28.29 -5.80
N ALA A 372 1.11 -28.11 -4.54
CA ALA A 372 2.35 -27.47 -4.10
C ALA A 372 3.32 -28.55 -3.63
N SER A 373 4.56 -28.35 -4.00
CA SER A 373 5.74 -29.13 -3.60
C SER A 373 5.76 -29.43 -2.09
N PRO A 374 6.33 -30.53 -1.64
CA PRO A 374 6.26 -30.99 -0.23
C PRO A 374 6.87 -30.06 0.82
N GLN A 375 7.47 -28.92 0.43
CA GLN A 375 8.19 -28.01 1.34
C GLN A 375 7.38 -26.81 1.87
N SER A 376 6.10 -26.61 1.51
CA SER A 376 5.32 -25.43 1.91
C SER A 376 4.15 -25.68 2.88
N SER A 377 4.14 -26.80 3.61
CA SER A 377 2.99 -27.20 4.44
C SER A 377 3.01 -26.76 5.91
N LEU A 378 4.02 -26.01 6.34
CA LEU A 378 4.12 -25.56 7.72
C LEU A 378 3.30 -24.29 7.98
N SER A 379 2.49 -24.28 9.04
CA SER A 379 1.81 -23.08 9.53
C SER A 379 2.82 -22.00 9.95
N PRO A 380 2.44 -20.71 10.01
CA PRO A 380 3.32 -19.65 10.51
C PRO A 380 3.92 -19.97 11.88
N ARG A 381 3.16 -20.65 12.75
CA ARG A 381 3.60 -21.09 14.08
C ARG A 381 4.63 -22.23 13.97
N GLU A 382 4.44 -23.15 13.06
CA GLU A 382 5.38 -24.25 12.78
C GLU A 382 6.63 -23.71 12.13
N ARG A 383 6.53 -22.74 11.21
CA ARG A 383 7.69 -22.02 10.64
C ARG A 383 8.48 -21.24 11.69
N ALA A 384 7.79 -20.53 12.58
CA ALA A 384 8.43 -19.84 13.71
C ALA A 384 9.11 -20.82 14.65
N LYS A 385 8.49 -21.97 14.93
CA LYS A 385 9.05 -23.06 15.75
C LYS A 385 10.22 -23.73 15.04
N GLN A 386 10.11 -23.97 13.74
CA GLN A 386 11.20 -24.51 12.94
C GLN A 386 12.38 -23.54 12.86
N ALA A 387 12.14 -22.27 12.59
CA ALA A 387 13.18 -21.25 12.59
C ALA A 387 13.83 -21.08 13.98
N ALA A 388 13.09 -21.29 15.08
CA ALA A 388 13.66 -21.32 16.43
C ALA A 388 14.54 -22.57 16.62
N ALA A 389 14.07 -23.74 16.19
CA ALA A 389 14.82 -25.00 16.29
C ALA A 389 16.07 -24.98 15.39
N GLU A 390 15.98 -24.42 14.18
CA GLU A 390 17.14 -24.23 13.30
C GLU A 390 18.16 -23.27 13.94
N PHE A 391 17.71 -22.15 14.51
CA PHE A 391 18.58 -21.23 15.22
C PHE A 391 19.27 -21.87 16.43
N GLU A 392 18.55 -22.71 17.19
CA GLU A 392 19.12 -23.47 18.32
C GLU A 392 20.11 -24.56 17.88
N ALA A 393 19.86 -25.18 16.72
CA ALA A 393 20.75 -26.21 16.17
C ALA A 393 22.04 -25.64 15.57
N ASP A 394 21.96 -24.45 14.97
CA ASP A 394 23.05 -23.82 14.23
C ASP A 394 23.96 -22.93 15.11
N ASN A 395 23.59 -22.66 16.37
CA ASN A 395 24.30 -21.73 17.21
C ASN A 395 24.73 -22.33 18.55
N ASP A 396 25.82 -21.80 19.10
CA ASP A 396 26.33 -22.18 20.41
C ASP A 396 25.42 -21.74 21.58
N PRO A 397 25.49 -22.40 22.75
CA PRO A 397 24.62 -22.08 23.90
C PRO A 397 24.74 -20.62 24.38
N ALA A 398 25.89 -19.97 24.19
CA ALA A 398 26.10 -18.58 24.59
C ALA A 398 25.37 -17.62 23.64
N THR A 399 25.31 -17.93 22.34
CA THR A 399 24.53 -17.17 21.35
C THR A 399 23.02 -17.32 21.60
N ILE A 400 22.54 -18.50 21.94
CA ILE A 400 21.16 -18.75 22.30
C ILE A 400 20.79 -17.98 23.57
N ALA A 401 21.64 -18.03 24.61
CA ALA A 401 21.42 -17.30 25.86
C ALA A 401 21.39 -15.77 25.62
N LEU A 402 22.23 -15.25 24.75
CA LEU A 402 22.23 -13.84 24.39
C LEU A 402 20.93 -13.45 23.64
N PHE A 403 20.46 -14.29 22.72
CA PHE A 403 19.19 -14.06 22.05
C PHE A 403 18.02 -13.99 23.04
N GLU A 404 17.93 -14.91 24.00
CA GLU A 404 16.88 -14.87 25.03
C GLU A 404 17.00 -13.65 25.96
N ALA A 405 18.22 -13.22 26.31
CA ALA A 405 18.44 -12.00 27.06
C ALA A 405 17.98 -10.74 26.30
N LEU A 406 18.29 -10.65 25.01
CA LEU A 406 17.81 -9.56 24.14
C LEU A 406 16.27 -9.58 24.00
N ARG A 407 15.68 -10.75 23.93
CA ARG A 407 14.22 -10.92 23.85
C ARG A 407 13.52 -10.49 25.14
N ALA A 408 14.07 -10.86 26.28
CA ALA A 408 13.60 -10.43 27.61
C ALA A 408 13.72 -8.92 27.79
N TRP A 409 14.86 -8.31 27.42
CA TRP A 409 15.08 -6.89 27.42
C TRP A 409 14.04 -6.17 26.53
N ARG A 410 13.84 -6.64 25.29
CA ARG A 410 12.83 -6.08 24.37
C ARG A 410 11.44 -6.11 24.98
N ALA A 411 11.05 -7.21 25.62
CA ALA A 411 9.73 -7.33 26.26
C ALA A 411 9.54 -6.31 27.39
N LYS A 412 10.60 -6.05 28.18
CA LYS A 412 10.61 -5.03 29.23
C LYS A 412 10.41 -3.63 28.64
N VAL A 413 11.22 -3.24 27.65
CA VAL A 413 11.14 -1.95 26.98
C VAL A 413 9.77 -1.74 26.31
N ALA A 414 9.24 -2.77 25.65
CA ALA A 414 7.94 -2.73 25.02
C ALA A 414 6.80 -2.47 26.04
N LYS A 415 6.89 -3.12 27.22
CA LYS A 415 5.93 -2.93 28.32
C LYS A 415 6.01 -1.53 28.91
N GLU A 416 7.21 -1.04 29.20
CA GLU A 416 7.45 0.31 29.75
C GLU A 416 6.93 1.41 28.84
N ARG A 417 7.02 1.21 27.53
CA ARG A 417 6.59 2.21 26.52
C ARG A 417 5.17 1.95 25.99
N SER A 418 4.46 0.98 26.53
CA SER A 418 3.11 0.59 26.06
C SER A 418 3.06 0.34 24.53
N ARG A 419 4.13 -0.24 23.97
CA ARG A 419 4.25 -0.53 22.53
C ARG A 419 4.42 -2.03 22.30
N PRO A 420 3.96 -2.56 21.16
CA PRO A 420 4.21 -3.95 20.79
C PRO A 420 5.70 -4.28 20.67
N ALA A 421 6.14 -5.44 21.16
CA ALA A 421 7.56 -5.82 21.23
C ALA A 421 8.27 -5.81 19.86
N TYR A 422 7.57 -6.15 18.78
CA TYR A 422 8.13 -6.15 17.42
C TYR A 422 8.46 -4.74 16.89
N THR A 423 7.85 -3.69 17.43
CA THR A 423 8.18 -2.30 17.05
C THR A 423 9.53 -1.87 17.59
N VAL A 424 9.98 -2.47 18.69
CA VAL A 424 11.34 -2.26 19.22
C VAL A 424 12.34 -2.97 18.30
N PHE A 425 12.27 -4.31 18.20
CA PHE A 425 13.05 -5.12 17.25
C PHE A 425 12.30 -6.39 16.88
N ALA A 426 12.42 -6.83 15.61
CA ALA A 426 11.94 -8.13 15.16
C ALA A 426 12.84 -9.26 15.71
N ASP A 427 12.31 -10.48 15.86
CA ASP A 427 13.09 -11.65 16.31
C ASP A 427 14.26 -11.95 15.38
N THR A 428 14.10 -11.75 14.07
CA THR A 428 15.17 -11.89 13.09
C THR A 428 16.33 -10.93 13.36
N THR A 429 16.02 -9.67 13.68
CA THR A 429 17.03 -8.67 14.05
C THR A 429 17.75 -9.05 15.36
N LEU A 430 17.00 -9.53 16.37
CA LEU A 430 17.62 -9.97 17.63
C LEU A 430 18.51 -11.20 17.45
N ARG A 431 18.14 -12.14 16.58
CA ARG A 431 18.98 -13.29 16.20
C ARG A 431 20.26 -12.81 15.51
N SER A 432 20.17 -11.89 14.57
CA SER A 432 21.34 -11.31 13.91
C SER A 432 22.25 -10.59 14.91
N ILE A 433 21.71 -9.85 15.88
CA ILE A 433 22.48 -9.21 16.95
C ILE A 433 23.19 -10.26 17.81
N ALA A 434 22.49 -11.35 18.17
CA ALA A 434 23.06 -12.41 18.98
C ALA A 434 24.20 -13.17 18.29
N VAL A 435 24.11 -13.36 16.97
CA VAL A 435 25.15 -14.01 16.17
C VAL A 435 26.36 -13.09 15.98
N VAL A 436 26.09 -11.83 15.57
CA VAL A 436 27.17 -10.85 15.25
C VAL A 436 27.86 -10.34 16.50
N LYS A 437 27.18 -10.27 17.66
CA LYS A 437 27.68 -9.77 18.96
C LYS A 437 28.38 -8.41 18.81
N PRO A 438 27.70 -7.35 18.30
CA PRO A 438 28.33 -6.07 18.05
C PRO A 438 28.83 -5.44 19.34
N GLY A 439 30.09 -4.95 19.33
CA GLY A 439 30.70 -4.26 20.47
C GLY A 439 30.54 -2.75 20.44
N THR A 440 30.17 -2.17 19.31
CA THR A 440 30.08 -0.72 19.09
C THR A 440 28.82 -0.32 18.33
N LEU A 441 28.38 0.94 18.47
CA LEU A 441 27.23 1.47 17.72
C LEU A 441 27.39 1.38 16.19
N PRO A 442 28.56 1.67 15.59
CA PRO A 442 28.76 1.45 14.16
C PRO A 442 28.59 0.00 13.73
N GLN A 443 29.07 -0.98 14.50
CA GLN A 443 28.85 -2.40 14.21
C GLN A 443 27.36 -2.78 14.33
N LEU A 444 26.67 -2.26 15.33
CA LEU A 444 25.24 -2.47 15.53
C LEU A 444 24.42 -1.88 14.37
N SER A 445 24.81 -0.73 13.81
CA SER A 445 24.12 -0.09 12.70
C SER A 445 24.17 -0.88 11.39
N LEU A 446 25.15 -1.77 11.22
CA LEU A 446 25.27 -2.65 10.05
C LEU A 446 24.29 -3.83 10.08
N ILE A 447 23.66 -4.08 11.22
CA ILE A 447 22.72 -5.21 11.35
C ILE A 447 21.36 -4.83 10.78
N HIS A 448 20.86 -5.69 9.89
CA HIS A 448 19.56 -5.50 9.27
C HIS A 448 18.44 -5.34 10.33
N GLY A 449 17.63 -4.30 10.19
CA GLY A 449 16.56 -3.97 11.15
C GLY A 449 16.99 -3.02 12.28
N VAL A 450 18.25 -2.54 12.31
CA VAL A 450 18.75 -1.49 13.19
C VAL A 450 18.92 -0.19 12.41
N GLY A 451 17.84 0.58 12.25
CA GLY A 451 17.90 1.90 11.61
C GLY A 451 18.39 2.99 12.58
N ALA A 452 18.72 4.18 12.04
CA ALA A 452 19.26 5.31 12.78
C ALA A 452 18.45 5.68 14.04
N VAL A 453 17.12 5.70 13.94
CA VAL A 453 16.22 5.98 15.06
C VAL A 453 16.36 4.92 16.17
N LYS A 454 16.33 3.63 15.78
CA LYS A 454 16.47 2.53 16.76
C LYS A 454 17.89 2.47 17.37
N LEU A 455 18.89 2.82 16.57
CA LEU A 455 20.27 2.93 17.05
C LEU A 455 20.39 4.03 18.10
N GLN A 456 19.79 5.19 17.86
CA GLN A 456 19.80 6.31 18.80
C GLN A 456 18.97 6.00 20.05
N GLU A 457 17.80 5.36 19.89
CA GLU A 457 16.85 5.11 20.98
C GLU A 457 17.21 3.90 21.84
N TYR A 458 17.80 2.85 21.25
CA TYR A 458 18.02 1.56 21.89
C TYR A 458 19.48 1.06 21.80
N GLY A 459 20.33 1.71 21.02
CA GLY A 459 21.66 1.20 20.70
C GLY A 459 22.53 0.97 21.92
N ALA A 460 22.55 1.92 22.87
CA ALA A 460 23.32 1.80 24.11
C ALA A 460 22.83 0.64 24.98
N ASP A 461 21.53 0.45 25.10
CA ASP A 461 20.93 -0.63 25.89
C ASP A 461 21.19 -1.99 25.27
N VAL A 462 21.05 -2.12 23.94
CA VAL A 462 21.38 -3.35 23.20
C VAL A 462 22.83 -3.74 23.42
N LEU A 463 23.78 -2.79 23.30
CA LEU A 463 25.18 -3.05 23.52
C LEU A 463 25.50 -3.46 24.98
N ARG A 464 24.75 -2.93 25.96
CA ARG A 464 24.85 -3.35 27.36
C ARG A 464 24.44 -4.80 27.53
N VAL A 465 23.29 -5.21 26.95
CA VAL A 465 22.81 -6.60 26.98
C VAL A 465 23.79 -7.54 26.26
N VAL A 466 24.38 -7.11 25.15
CA VAL A 466 25.40 -7.90 24.42
C VAL A 466 26.64 -8.13 25.27
N ARG A 467 27.10 -7.13 26.04
CA ARG A 467 28.29 -7.24 26.93
C ARG A 467 28.02 -8.07 28.17
N ASP A 468 26.82 -7.93 28.76
CA ASP A 468 26.46 -8.65 29.98
C ASP A 468 25.02 -9.20 29.86
N PRO A 469 24.86 -10.39 29.24
CA PRO A 469 23.57 -11.02 29.08
C PRO A 469 22.86 -11.41 30.40
N ARG A 470 23.60 -11.48 31.49
CA ARG A 470 23.10 -11.90 32.82
C ARG A 470 22.74 -10.72 33.74
N GLY A 471 23.23 -9.51 33.43
CA GLY A 471 23.10 -8.29 34.24
C GLY A 471 21.81 -7.48 34.03
N GLY A 472 20.82 -7.98 33.38
CA GLY A 472 19.60 -7.26 32.98
C GLY A 472 18.69 -6.75 34.10
N GLY A 473 19.16 -6.41 35.29
CA GLY A 473 18.32 -6.03 36.43
C GLY A 473 18.79 -4.97 37.41
N ALA A 474 20.01 -4.49 37.36
CA ALA A 474 20.50 -3.50 38.33
C ALA A 474 20.90 -2.19 37.63
N ASP A 475 20.27 -1.10 37.98
CA ASP A 475 20.63 0.27 37.66
C ASP A 475 21.70 0.73 38.69
N PRO A 476 22.99 0.95 38.32
CA PRO A 476 24.00 1.38 39.26
C PRO A 476 23.95 2.87 39.60
N ASP A 477 23.06 3.68 38.99
CA ASP A 477 23.00 5.15 39.16
C ASP A 477 21.71 5.64 39.81
N ARG A 478 21.17 4.92 40.83
CA ARG A 478 20.17 5.52 41.70
C ARG A 478 20.84 6.07 42.94
N PRO A 479 20.97 7.40 43.16
CA PRO A 479 21.49 7.96 44.39
C PRO A 479 20.59 7.54 45.56
N GLY A 480 21.18 6.90 46.56
CA GLY A 480 20.51 6.45 47.75
C GLY A 480 19.84 7.61 48.49
N GLY A 481 18.49 7.61 48.51
CA GLY A 481 17.72 8.50 49.37
C GLY A 481 17.90 8.12 50.83
N GLY A 482 18.76 8.86 51.54
CA GLY A 482 18.88 8.78 52.99
C GLY A 482 17.58 9.26 53.64
N GLY A 483 16.92 8.38 54.37
CA GLY A 483 15.82 8.74 55.25
C GLY A 483 16.32 9.41 56.51
N PRO A 484 15.64 10.43 57.03
CA PRO A 484 15.99 11.04 58.30
C PRO A 484 15.49 10.14 59.45
N ALA A 485 16.43 9.91 60.40
CA ALA A 485 16.18 9.29 61.68
C ALA A 485 15.20 10.14 62.52
N GLY A 486 14.23 9.48 63.10
CA GLY A 486 13.29 10.11 64.05
C GLY A 486 13.94 10.46 65.39
N ARG A 487 13.47 11.54 65.91
CA ARG A 487 13.42 11.78 67.39
C ARG A 487 12.21 12.63 67.70
N GLY A 488 11.50 12.23 68.71
CA GLY A 488 10.50 13.01 69.40
C GLY A 488 9.13 12.29 69.46
#